data_c0b8c74df1d29b690abe14d000149fc9
#
_entry.id   c0b8c74df1d29b690abe14d000149fc9
#
_cell.length_a   1.000
_cell.length_b   1.000
_cell.length_c   1.000
_cell.angle_alpha   90.00
_cell.angle_beta   90.00
_cell.angle_gamma   90.00
#
_symmetry.space_group_name_H-M   'P 1'
#
loop_
_entity.id
_entity.type
_entity.pdbx_description
1 polymer ?
#
loop_
_entity_poly.entity_id
_entity_poly.type
_entity_poly.pdbx_seq_one_letter_code
_entity_poly.pdbx_strand_id
1 'polypeptide(L)'
;MKKYLYIALVMLPIFQVDAKIEILDRVAIIVEDGVVLESQVNKMMGNIRKRYKEQGAALPPKEILLEQVHERLIVEELQLQMGRQAGIRIGDGELNQTFENIAESNGMSLNEFIETFEAEANGE
;
A
#
# COMPACT_ATOMS: atom_id res chain seq x y z
N MET A 1 -10.73 58.33 43.28
CA MET A 1 -11.45 57.24 42.62
C MET A 1 -10.45 56.44 41.81
N LYS A 2 -10.12 55.25 42.27
CA LYS A 2 -9.11 54.41 41.64
C LYS A 2 -9.84 53.45 40.68
N LYS A 3 -9.71 53.70 39.36
CA LYS A 3 -10.21 52.81 38.33
C LYS A 3 -9.21 51.68 38.14
N TYR A 4 -9.50 50.53 38.70
CA TYR A 4 -8.72 49.30 38.44
C TYR A 4 -9.17 48.75 37.09
N LEU A 5 -8.31 48.95 36.10
CA LEU A 5 -8.43 48.34 34.79
C LEU A 5 -7.89 46.90 34.88
N TYR A 6 -8.77 45.92 35.01
CA TYR A 6 -8.40 44.53 34.93
C TYR A 6 -8.19 44.14 33.48
N ILE A 7 -6.91 44.11 33.11
CA ILE A 7 -6.51 43.46 31.85
C ILE A 7 -6.60 41.96 32.07
N ALA A 8 -7.72 41.38 31.70
CA ALA A 8 -7.87 39.92 31.58
C ALA A 8 -7.04 39.46 30.39
N LEU A 9 -5.81 39.07 30.65
CA LEU A 9 -4.94 38.39 29.71
C LEU A 9 -5.54 37.00 29.44
N VAL A 10 -6.31 36.89 28.40
CA VAL A 10 -6.86 35.63 27.93
C VAL A 10 -5.70 34.79 27.40
N MET A 11 -5.20 33.88 28.23
CA MET A 11 -4.30 32.81 27.79
C MET A 11 -5.10 31.87 26.88
N LEU A 12 -5.05 32.11 25.57
CA LEU A 12 -5.49 31.15 24.58
C LEU A 12 -4.49 29.99 24.57
N PRO A 13 -4.92 28.75 24.83
CA PRO A 13 -4.05 27.61 24.64
C PRO A 13 -3.74 27.52 23.14
N ILE A 14 -2.48 27.68 22.80
CA ILE A 14 -1.98 27.40 21.46
C ILE A 14 -2.06 25.88 21.31
N PHE A 15 -3.13 25.38 20.71
CA PHE A 15 -3.18 24.01 20.24
C PHE A 15 -2.13 23.90 19.14
N GLN A 16 -0.99 23.30 19.46
CA GLN A 16 -0.07 22.85 18.44
C GLN A 16 -0.76 21.74 17.67
N VAL A 17 -1.27 22.09 16.51
CA VAL A 17 -1.71 21.12 15.52
C VAL A 17 -0.42 20.52 14.96
N ASP A 18 -0.06 19.33 15.45
CA ASP A 18 0.93 18.49 14.79
C ASP A 18 0.37 18.11 13.44
N ALA A 19 0.68 18.89 12.42
CA ALA A 19 0.44 18.53 11.04
C ALA A 19 1.39 17.39 10.71
N LYS A 20 0.91 16.15 10.89
CA LYS A 20 1.60 14.96 10.42
C LYS A 20 1.67 15.10 8.90
N ILE A 21 2.85 15.39 8.38
CA ILE A 21 3.09 15.42 6.94
C ILE A 21 3.01 13.96 6.49
N GLU A 22 1.82 13.56 6.05
CA GLU A 22 1.63 12.29 5.38
C GLU A 22 2.25 12.46 3.99
N ILE A 23 3.38 11.80 3.77
CA ILE A 23 4.04 11.82 2.47
C ILE A 23 3.12 11.07 1.53
N LEU A 24 2.40 11.81 0.68
CA LEU A 24 1.60 11.25 -0.39
C LEU A 24 2.55 10.49 -1.34
N ASP A 25 2.14 9.27 -1.70
CA ASP A 25 2.87 8.43 -2.62
C ASP A 25 3.03 9.13 -3.98
N ARG A 26 4.14 8.90 -4.64
CA ARG A 26 4.43 9.54 -5.93
C ARG A 26 3.99 8.65 -7.07
N VAL A 27 3.48 9.28 -8.11
CA VAL A 27 3.21 8.62 -9.39
C VAL A 27 4.53 8.34 -10.08
N ALA A 28 4.83 7.07 -10.32
CA ALA A 28 6.00 6.63 -11.07
C ALA A 28 5.71 6.56 -12.58
N ILE A 29 4.53 6.03 -12.95
CA ILE A 29 4.15 5.83 -14.36
C ILE A 29 2.65 6.12 -14.49
N ILE A 30 2.27 6.76 -15.60
CA ILE A 30 0.86 6.93 -16.01
C ILE A 30 0.56 5.89 -17.08
N VAL A 31 -0.53 5.13 -16.87
CA VAL A 31 -0.96 4.04 -17.77
C VAL A 31 -2.42 4.27 -18.15
N GLU A 32 -2.65 4.91 -19.28
CA GLU A 32 -3.99 5.32 -19.73
C GLU A 32 -4.80 6.04 -18.64
N ASP A 33 -5.82 5.39 -18.10
CA ASP A 33 -6.71 5.92 -17.04
C ASP A 33 -6.23 5.60 -15.62
N GLY A 34 -5.06 4.96 -15.46
CA GLY A 34 -4.51 4.56 -14.17
C GLY A 34 -3.08 5.02 -13.95
N VAL A 35 -2.56 4.70 -12.78
CA VAL A 35 -1.20 5.07 -12.39
C VAL A 35 -0.51 3.91 -11.68
N VAL A 36 0.79 3.79 -11.86
CA VAL A 36 1.68 2.98 -11.03
C VAL A 36 2.37 3.92 -10.05
N LEU A 37 2.33 3.58 -8.77
CA LEU A 37 2.92 4.38 -7.70
C LEU A 37 4.37 3.95 -7.43
N GLU A 38 5.17 4.88 -6.93
CA GLU A 38 6.57 4.62 -6.56
C GLU A 38 6.68 3.56 -5.45
N SER A 39 5.72 3.53 -4.52
CA SER A 39 5.63 2.50 -3.48
C SER A 39 5.45 1.09 -4.06
N GLN A 40 4.63 0.94 -5.10
CA GLN A 40 4.43 -0.34 -5.78
C GLN A 40 5.72 -0.82 -6.45
N VAL A 41 6.45 0.08 -7.11
CA VAL A 41 7.76 -0.22 -7.71
C VAL A 41 8.74 -0.67 -6.63
N ASN A 42 8.85 0.07 -5.54
CA ASN A 42 9.77 -0.25 -4.44
C ASN A 42 9.42 -1.57 -3.76
N LYS A 43 8.14 -1.84 -3.51
CA LYS A 43 7.67 -3.11 -2.94
C LYS A 43 8.02 -4.29 -3.84
N MET A 44 7.76 -4.20 -5.14
CA MET A 44 8.09 -5.26 -6.10
C MET A 44 9.58 -5.49 -6.21
N MET A 45 10.39 -4.42 -6.26
CA MET A 45 11.85 -4.49 -6.23
C MET A 45 12.36 -5.20 -4.96
N GLY A 46 11.79 -4.89 -3.80
CA GLY A 46 12.10 -5.53 -2.52
C GLY A 46 11.82 -7.03 -2.54
N ASN A 47 10.66 -7.43 -3.01
CA ASN A 47 10.25 -8.84 -3.11
C ASN A 47 11.16 -9.63 -4.05
N ILE A 48 11.55 -9.05 -5.18
CA ILE A 48 12.47 -9.70 -6.11
C ILE A 48 13.84 -9.87 -5.47
N ARG A 49 14.38 -8.84 -4.82
CA ARG A 49 15.67 -8.93 -4.12
C ARG A 49 15.68 -10.00 -3.04
N LYS A 50 14.61 -10.08 -2.24
CA LYS A 50 14.43 -11.10 -1.20
C LYS A 50 14.48 -12.50 -1.82
N ARG A 51 13.74 -12.74 -2.88
CA ARG A 51 13.68 -14.04 -3.59
C ARG A 51 15.05 -14.45 -4.16
N TYR A 52 15.77 -13.53 -4.81
CA TYR A 52 17.12 -13.81 -5.32
C TYR A 52 18.10 -14.16 -4.20
N LYS A 53 18.00 -13.43 -3.08
CA LYS A 53 18.82 -13.71 -1.88
C LYS A 53 18.53 -15.10 -1.30
N GLU A 54 17.26 -15.47 -1.19
CA GLU A 54 16.84 -16.80 -0.69
C GLU A 54 17.29 -17.94 -1.61
N GLN A 55 17.31 -17.71 -2.91
CA GLN A 55 17.77 -18.66 -3.90
C GLN A 55 19.30 -18.70 -4.06
N GLY A 56 20.03 -17.82 -3.41
CA GLY A 56 21.48 -17.68 -3.58
C GLY A 56 21.88 -17.26 -5.00
N ALA A 57 20.97 -16.67 -5.77
CA ALA A 57 21.18 -16.25 -7.14
C ALA A 57 21.70 -14.81 -7.22
N ALA A 58 22.51 -14.53 -8.26
CA ALA A 58 22.98 -13.18 -8.52
C ALA A 58 21.84 -12.28 -9.00
N LEU A 59 21.67 -11.12 -8.36
CA LEU A 59 20.67 -10.12 -8.77
C LEU A 59 21.10 -9.46 -10.09
N PRO A 60 20.18 -9.27 -11.05
CA PRO A 60 20.45 -8.49 -12.25
C PRO A 60 20.83 -7.04 -11.93
N PRO A 61 21.51 -6.33 -12.85
CA PRO A 61 21.77 -4.91 -12.70
C PRO A 61 20.48 -4.14 -12.38
N LYS A 62 20.60 -3.10 -11.54
CA LYS A 62 19.45 -2.35 -11.03
C LYS A 62 18.57 -1.80 -12.15
N GLU A 63 19.17 -1.33 -13.21
CA GLU A 63 18.49 -0.73 -14.37
C GLU A 63 17.62 -1.77 -15.08
N ILE A 64 18.16 -2.96 -15.33
CA ILE A 64 17.43 -4.08 -15.96
C ILE A 64 16.27 -4.54 -15.07
N LEU A 65 16.52 -4.65 -13.76
CA LEU A 65 15.49 -5.05 -12.81
C LEU A 65 14.37 -4.02 -12.73
N LEU A 66 14.71 -2.73 -12.73
CA LEU A 66 13.72 -1.65 -12.69
C LEU A 66 12.86 -1.64 -13.95
N GLU A 67 13.44 -1.84 -15.13
CA GLU A 67 12.70 -1.94 -16.38
C GLU A 67 11.71 -3.10 -16.36
N GLN A 68 12.13 -4.29 -15.93
CA GLN A 68 11.27 -5.46 -15.79
C GLN A 68 10.12 -5.23 -14.79
N VAL A 69 10.40 -4.54 -13.69
CA VAL A 69 9.38 -4.18 -12.69
C VAL A 69 8.37 -3.19 -13.28
N HIS A 70 8.83 -2.18 -14.01
CA HIS A 70 7.94 -1.22 -14.66
C HIS A 70 7.04 -1.90 -15.68
N GLU A 71 7.59 -2.73 -16.59
CA GLU A 71 6.80 -3.47 -17.57
C GLU A 71 5.73 -4.34 -16.89
N ARG A 72 6.10 -5.04 -15.83
CA ARG A 72 5.16 -5.90 -15.11
C ARG A 72 4.03 -5.11 -14.48
N LEU A 73 4.33 -4.00 -13.79
CA LEU A 73 3.31 -3.16 -13.15
C LEU A 73 2.40 -2.48 -14.18
N ILE A 74 2.93 -2.08 -15.33
CA ILE A 74 2.12 -1.56 -16.44
C ILE A 74 1.15 -2.62 -16.94
N VAL A 75 1.61 -3.84 -17.17
CA VAL A 75 0.74 -4.95 -17.63
C VAL A 75 -0.33 -5.27 -16.58
N GLU A 76 0.04 -5.31 -15.30
CA GLU A 76 -0.92 -5.53 -14.21
C GLU A 76 -1.99 -4.44 -14.17
N GLU A 77 -1.61 -3.16 -14.29
CA GLU A 77 -2.58 -2.05 -14.31
C GLU A 77 -3.50 -2.12 -15.53
N LEU A 78 -2.97 -2.40 -16.73
CA LEU A 78 -3.79 -2.59 -17.94
C LEU A 78 -4.78 -3.74 -17.79
N GLN A 79 -4.37 -4.87 -17.22
CA GLN A 79 -5.25 -6.00 -16.94
C GLN A 79 -6.38 -5.63 -15.98
N LEU A 80 -6.07 -4.86 -14.93
CA LEU A 80 -7.08 -4.36 -13.99
C LEU A 80 -8.07 -3.41 -14.67
N GLN A 81 -7.59 -2.53 -15.55
CA GLN A 81 -8.45 -1.63 -16.33
C GLN A 81 -9.37 -2.43 -17.28
N MET A 82 -8.83 -3.43 -17.99
CA MET A 82 -9.62 -4.31 -18.84
C MET A 82 -10.68 -5.07 -18.03
N GLY A 83 -10.33 -5.58 -16.85
CA GLY A 83 -11.28 -6.23 -15.94
C GLY A 83 -12.43 -5.29 -15.53
N ARG A 84 -12.10 -4.08 -15.13
CA ARG A 84 -13.08 -3.04 -14.78
C ARG A 84 -13.99 -2.68 -15.96
N GLN A 85 -13.43 -2.52 -17.17
CA GLN A 85 -14.18 -2.23 -18.39
C GLN A 85 -15.09 -3.39 -18.79
N ALA A 86 -14.65 -4.63 -18.57
CA ALA A 86 -15.46 -5.83 -18.79
C ALA A 86 -16.57 -6.03 -17.73
N GLY A 87 -16.68 -5.11 -16.74
CA GLY A 87 -17.68 -5.20 -15.68
C GLY A 87 -17.36 -6.24 -14.62
N ILE A 88 -16.15 -6.78 -14.58
CA ILE A 88 -15.71 -7.72 -13.55
C ILE A 88 -15.59 -6.95 -12.25
N ARG A 89 -16.44 -7.29 -11.28
CA ARG A 89 -16.42 -6.73 -9.93
C ARG A 89 -16.41 -7.88 -8.94
N ILE A 90 -15.42 -7.93 -8.11
CA ILE A 90 -15.38 -8.84 -6.96
C ILE A 90 -16.02 -8.09 -5.80
N GLY A 91 -17.19 -8.56 -5.37
CA GLY A 91 -17.88 -8.00 -4.21
C GLY A 91 -17.24 -8.45 -2.91
N ASP A 92 -17.36 -7.63 -1.86
CA ASP A 92 -16.78 -7.94 -0.54
C ASP A 92 -17.24 -9.31 -0.01
N GLY A 93 -18.49 -9.69 -0.28
CA GLY A 93 -19.01 -11.00 0.12
C GLY A 93 -18.33 -12.17 -0.60
N GLU A 94 -18.07 -12.03 -1.89
CA GLU A 94 -17.38 -13.06 -2.70
C GLU A 94 -15.90 -13.16 -2.30
N LEU A 95 -15.28 -12.03 -2.01
CA LEU A 95 -13.91 -11.97 -1.51
C LEU A 95 -13.79 -12.66 -0.14
N ASN A 96 -14.68 -12.34 0.80
CA ASN A 96 -14.71 -12.97 2.12
C ASN A 96 -14.91 -14.47 2.04
N GLN A 97 -15.85 -14.93 1.22
CA GLN A 97 -16.10 -16.36 1.02
C GLN A 97 -14.88 -17.07 0.41
N THR A 98 -14.16 -16.41 -0.49
CA THR A 98 -12.91 -16.93 -1.03
C THR A 98 -11.85 -17.07 0.04
N PHE A 99 -11.69 -16.06 0.91
CA PHE A 99 -10.76 -16.12 2.03
C PHE A 99 -11.13 -17.19 3.04
N GLU A 100 -12.41 -17.36 3.37
CA GLU A 100 -12.90 -18.44 4.23
C GLU A 100 -12.52 -19.82 3.66
N ASN A 101 -12.80 -20.05 2.38
CA ASN A 101 -12.46 -21.33 1.72
C ASN A 101 -10.95 -21.59 1.73
N ILE A 102 -10.12 -20.57 1.52
CA ILE A 102 -8.65 -20.71 1.55
C ILE A 102 -8.18 -20.99 2.99
N ALA A 103 -8.71 -20.27 3.98
CA ALA A 103 -8.39 -20.48 5.39
C ALA A 103 -8.75 -21.92 5.82
N GLU A 104 -9.95 -22.39 5.55
CA GLU A 104 -10.40 -23.76 5.82
C GLU A 104 -9.49 -24.81 5.15
N SER A 105 -9.12 -24.57 3.88
CA SER A 105 -8.23 -25.47 3.14
C SER A 105 -6.83 -25.57 3.77
N ASN A 106 -6.42 -24.54 4.50
CA ASN A 106 -5.15 -24.49 5.24
C ASN A 106 -5.32 -24.88 6.73
N GLY A 107 -6.52 -25.27 7.16
CA GLY A 107 -6.79 -25.70 8.51
C GLY A 107 -6.75 -24.59 9.57
N MET A 108 -7.03 -23.35 9.16
CA MET A 108 -7.03 -22.16 10.01
C MET A 108 -8.35 -21.39 9.91
N SER A 109 -8.64 -20.56 10.89
CA SER A 109 -9.78 -19.65 10.85
C SER A 109 -9.51 -18.47 9.89
N LEU A 110 -10.57 -17.79 9.45
CA LEU A 110 -10.45 -16.60 8.61
C LEU A 110 -9.57 -15.52 9.27
N ASN A 111 -9.73 -15.31 10.58
CA ASN A 111 -8.95 -14.29 11.29
C ASN A 111 -7.45 -14.64 11.33
N GLU A 112 -7.10 -15.89 11.64
CA GLU A 112 -5.72 -16.37 11.62
C GLU A 112 -5.12 -16.27 10.21
N PHE A 113 -5.92 -16.56 9.18
CA PHE A 113 -5.50 -16.42 7.80
C PHE A 113 -5.22 -14.96 7.43
N ILE A 114 -6.10 -14.03 7.81
CA ILE A 114 -5.91 -12.59 7.55
C ILE A 114 -4.66 -12.08 8.27
N GLU A 115 -4.48 -12.38 9.55
CA GLU A 115 -3.30 -11.97 10.33
C GLU A 115 -1.99 -12.49 9.69
N THR A 116 -1.97 -13.76 9.28
CA THR A 116 -0.81 -14.35 8.61
C THR A 116 -0.53 -13.67 7.26
N PHE A 117 -1.59 -13.43 6.50
CA PHE A 117 -1.48 -12.79 5.20
C PHE A 117 -1.00 -11.33 5.30
N GLU A 118 -1.49 -10.58 6.29
CA GLU A 118 -1.06 -9.21 6.55
C GLU A 118 0.41 -9.16 7.02
N ALA A 119 0.84 -10.09 7.87
CA ALA A 119 2.23 -10.21 8.31
C ALA A 119 3.15 -10.48 7.12
N GLU A 120 2.81 -11.44 6.26
CA GLU A 120 3.59 -11.72 5.04
C GLU A 120 3.59 -10.55 4.05
N ALA A 121 2.46 -9.87 3.89
CA ALA A 121 2.34 -8.72 3.00
C ALA A 121 3.16 -7.51 3.48
N ASN A 122 3.30 -7.35 4.79
CA ASN A 122 4.07 -6.28 5.42
C ASN A 122 5.56 -6.62 5.60
N GLY A 123 5.95 -7.86 5.35
CA GLY A 123 7.35 -8.32 5.38
C GLY A 123 7.91 -8.54 6.78
N GLU A 124 7.03 -8.84 7.77
CA GLU A 124 7.42 -9.29 9.10
C GLU A 124 7.67 -10.80 9.14
#